data_224fd9079d00d70347f2164b66d9c126
#
_entry.id   224fd9079d00d70347f2164b66d9c126
#
_cell.length_a   1.000
_cell.length_b   1.000
_cell.length_c   1.000
_cell.angle_alpha   90.00
_cell.angle_beta   90.00
_cell.angle_gamma   90.00
#
_symmetry.space_group_name_H-M   'P 1'
#
loop_
_entity.id
_entity.type
_entity.pdbx_description
1 polymer ?
#
loop_
_entity_poly.entity_id
_entity_poly.type
_entity_poly.pdbx_seq_one_letter_code
_entity_poly.pdbx_strand_id
1 'polypeptide(L)'
;MKNSLSTIVAAATVSVAIMGSANAAEILISNNIATSVTWTRNNTYNLQKQVYVLPGATLTIEPGTIIASTTNIGGSIAVCRGAKIIARGTQQDPIIFTSKADVATWTSGNPKTGTWRTAANEWGNLTIMGRAYISDSQVAGNTKSPSATNLAVMEGLVAEFAGDPNVLYGGNNDSDDSGTLSYCSFRYGGKVVGLNNELNGLSIGGVGKQTTIDHMEIMNNVDDGIDIWGGTVNMQYISIWNVGDDSLDIDQGWRGKVQFGLIVQGYSVGAAQGSGVGDNAIEVDGAEDSDAQPVTTGVLYNMTVIGQPISGDQGTAWRDNANMQVRNSIFMDLGEVLVKLDNVDGDGGSGYGFNGTTTWANRWTTPFSTTSTVNPFASPATAYQAQVSGTLCEISDSVFFRNNFASAYTEATARGVFGAPLNNVNAGTGGASGVVDQPIVAIVRAAPITPFGTLTQLRVLSIDPRAANAAATSIASAPVDNFYEQAAYRGAFSPTKNWMCDWTAADAFGMNTAPAGSCVVTTACPADLNGSGNIDAADLAILLSAWAGTAGDINADGTTDASDLAILLSGWGNCA
;
A
#
# COMPACT_ATOMS: atom_id res chain seq x y z
N MET A 1 51.52 -57.27 -42.14
CA MET A 1 51.08 -56.91 -40.79
C MET A 1 50.13 -55.74 -40.91
N LYS A 2 48.84 -55.96 -40.74
CA LYS A 2 47.79 -54.94 -40.79
C LYS A 2 47.29 -54.75 -39.36
N ASN A 3 47.51 -53.58 -38.79
CA ASN A 3 46.93 -53.22 -37.49
C ASN A 3 45.55 -52.63 -37.70
N SER A 4 44.54 -53.27 -37.15
CA SER A 4 43.17 -52.73 -37.06
C SER A 4 43.00 -51.97 -35.74
N LEU A 5 42.75 -50.68 -35.83
CA LEU A 5 42.27 -49.87 -34.69
C LEU A 5 40.79 -50.09 -34.50
N SER A 6 40.41 -50.58 -33.34
CA SER A 6 39.01 -50.68 -32.91
C SER A 6 38.63 -49.39 -32.18
N THR A 7 37.70 -48.63 -32.74
CA THR A 7 37.11 -47.44 -32.11
C THR A 7 36.00 -47.87 -31.17
N ILE A 8 36.14 -47.64 -29.87
CA ILE A 8 35.09 -47.84 -28.87
C ILE A 8 34.24 -46.56 -28.83
N VAL A 9 32.99 -46.64 -29.26
CA VAL A 9 31.99 -45.55 -29.07
C VAL A 9 31.31 -45.78 -27.72
N ALA A 10 31.60 -44.93 -26.77
CA ALA A 10 30.91 -44.88 -25.49
C ALA A 10 29.59 -44.11 -25.69
N ALA A 11 28.45 -44.79 -25.60
CA ALA A 11 27.13 -44.17 -25.56
C ALA A 11 26.87 -43.59 -24.15
N ALA A 12 26.88 -42.29 -24.03
CA ALA A 12 26.43 -41.61 -22.82
C ALA A 12 24.90 -41.60 -22.79
N THR A 13 24.32 -42.39 -21.92
CA THR A 13 22.89 -42.28 -21.59
C THR A 13 22.65 -41.06 -20.71
N VAL A 14 22.04 -40.01 -21.27
CA VAL A 14 21.53 -38.87 -20.52
C VAL A 14 20.22 -39.32 -19.84
N SER A 15 20.28 -39.59 -18.54
CA SER A 15 19.10 -39.79 -17.73
C SER A 15 18.43 -38.44 -17.48
N VAL A 16 17.37 -38.14 -18.22
CA VAL A 16 16.47 -37.02 -17.89
C VAL A 16 15.70 -37.45 -16.66
N ALA A 17 16.09 -36.94 -15.50
CA ALA A 17 15.26 -37.00 -14.31
C ALA A 17 14.01 -36.14 -14.58
N ILE A 18 12.86 -36.76 -14.81
CA ILE A 18 11.58 -36.09 -14.77
C ILE A 18 11.37 -35.75 -13.29
N MET A 19 11.70 -34.53 -12.90
CA MET A 19 11.23 -33.99 -11.63
C MET A 19 9.72 -33.87 -11.76
N GLY A 20 8.99 -34.81 -11.21
CA GLY A 20 7.56 -34.66 -10.99
C GLY A 20 7.38 -33.40 -10.14
N SER A 21 6.55 -32.47 -10.59
CA SER A 21 6.11 -31.36 -9.77
C SER A 21 5.45 -31.95 -8.52
N ALA A 22 6.13 -31.91 -7.39
CA ALA A 22 5.49 -32.17 -6.11
C ALA A 22 4.39 -31.10 -5.97
N ASN A 23 3.13 -31.52 -5.92
CA ASN A 23 2.06 -30.59 -5.58
C ASN A 23 2.41 -29.96 -4.22
N ALA A 24 2.38 -28.62 -4.13
CA ALA A 24 2.59 -27.91 -2.89
C ALA A 24 1.70 -28.50 -1.80
N ALA A 25 2.28 -28.87 -0.66
CA ALA A 25 1.49 -29.40 0.46
C ALA A 25 0.65 -28.27 1.07
N GLU A 26 -0.61 -28.55 1.37
CA GLU A 26 -1.45 -27.62 2.12
C GLU A 26 -1.18 -27.75 3.61
N ILE A 27 -0.80 -26.65 4.24
CA ILE A 27 -0.56 -26.56 5.69
C ILE A 27 -1.66 -25.75 6.33
N LEU A 28 -2.44 -26.37 7.22
CA LEU A 28 -3.51 -25.69 7.96
C LEU A 28 -2.91 -24.93 9.15
N ILE A 29 -3.11 -23.61 9.20
CA ILE A 29 -2.64 -22.74 10.28
C ILE A 29 -3.80 -22.43 11.21
N SER A 30 -3.80 -23.04 12.39
CA SER A 30 -4.85 -22.93 13.41
C SER A 30 -4.34 -22.40 14.76
N ASN A 31 -3.05 -22.19 14.91
CA ASN A 31 -2.44 -21.70 16.15
C ASN A 31 -1.71 -20.38 15.92
N ASN A 32 -1.62 -19.58 16.97
CA ASN A 32 -0.81 -18.37 16.98
C ASN A 32 0.69 -18.71 16.84
N ILE A 33 1.44 -17.82 16.24
CA ILE A 33 2.89 -17.97 16.02
C ILE A 33 3.61 -17.38 17.22
N ALA A 34 3.96 -18.25 18.18
CA ALA A 34 4.61 -17.87 19.43
C ALA A 34 6.15 -17.91 19.36
N THR A 35 6.70 -18.52 18.34
CA THR A 35 8.15 -18.60 18.05
C THR A 35 8.37 -18.33 16.58
N SER A 36 9.54 -17.76 16.23
CA SER A 36 9.86 -17.44 14.85
C SER A 36 9.76 -18.67 13.95
N VAL A 37 9.17 -18.47 12.76
CA VAL A 37 8.91 -19.54 11.79
C VAL A 37 9.08 -18.99 10.37
N THR A 38 9.52 -19.87 9.46
CA THR A 38 9.56 -19.56 8.03
C THR A 38 8.50 -20.35 7.28
N TRP A 39 7.71 -19.65 6.47
CA TRP A 39 6.79 -20.24 5.51
C TRP A 39 7.47 -20.30 4.14
N THR A 40 7.53 -21.50 3.58
CA THR A 40 8.32 -21.79 2.38
C THR A 40 7.45 -21.86 1.12
N ARG A 41 7.99 -21.49 -0.01
CA ARG A 41 7.32 -21.48 -1.33
C ARG A 41 6.80 -22.86 -1.79
N ASN A 42 7.28 -23.94 -1.18
CA ASN A 42 6.88 -25.30 -1.54
C ASN A 42 5.54 -25.73 -0.92
N ASN A 43 4.91 -24.86 -0.13
CA ASN A 43 3.67 -25.13 0.56
C ASN A 43 2.64 -24.03 0.27
N THR A 44 1.36 -24.36 0.44
CA THR A 44 0.25 -23.41 0.51
C THR A 44 -0.23 -23.33 1.96
N TYR A 45 -0.26 -22.14 2.54
CA TYR A 45 -0.66 -21.95 3.93
C TYR A 45 -2.12 -21.52 3.99
N ASN A 46 -2.95 -22.32 4.67
CA ASN A 46 -4.39 -22.10 4.78
C ASN A 46 -4.74 -21.69 6.21
N LEU A 47 -5.07 -20.41 6.38
CA LEU A 47 -5.43 -19.84 7.68
C LEU A 47 -6.81 -20.34 8.11
N GLN A 48 -6.90 -20.97 9.26
CA GLN A 48 -8.14 -21.56 9.77
C GLN A 48 -8.86 -20.65 10.78
N LYS A 49 -8.23 -19.58 11.20
CA LYS A 49 -8.75 -18.55 12.11
C LYS A 49 -7.91 -17.27 11.96
N GLN A 50 -8.25 -16.24 12.73
CA GLN A 50 -7.34 -15.14 12.99
C GLN A 50 -6.10 -15.65 13.73
N VAL A 51 -4.92 -15.46 13.16
CA VAL A 51 -3.62 -15.96 13.66
C VAL A 51 -2.76 -14.78 14.08
N TYR A 52 -2.39 -14.75 15.36
CA TYR A 52 -1.49 -13.73 15.89
C TYR A 52 -0.03 -14.17 15.75
N VAL A 53 0.82 -13.28 15.23
CA VAL A 53 2.27 -13.36 15.40
C VAL A 53 2.58 -12.67 16.71
N LEU A 54 2.93 -13.44 17.74
CA LEU A 54 3.03 -12.95 19.11
C LEU A 54 4.31 -12.14 19.35
N PRO A 55 4.33 -11.23 20.32
CA PRO A 55 5.49 -10.40 20.63
C PRO A 55 6.79 -11.20 20.77
N GLY A 56 7.84 -10.79 20.09
CA GLY A 56 9.14 -11.47 20.04
C GLY A 56 9.28 -12.54 18.96
N ALA A 57 8.17 -12.97 18.33
CA ALA A 57 8.22 -13.87 17.18
C ALA A 57 8.37 -13.11 15.87
N THR A 58 8.97 -13.76 14.89
CA THR A 58 9.05 -13.31 13.49
C THR A 58 8.42 -14.35 12.57
N LEU A 59 7.47 -13.93 11.75
CA LEU A 59 6.98 -14.70 10.62
C LEU A 59 7.78 -14.31 9.38
N THR A 60 8.61 -15.22 8.88
CA THR A 60 9.30 -15.06 7.59
C THR A 60 8.54 -15.79 6.50
N ILE A 61 8.34 -15.16 5.34
CA ILE A 61 7.63 -15.74 4.20
C ILE A 61 8.55 -15.63 2.99
N GLU A 62 8.91 -16.78 2.41
CA GLU A 62 9.78 -16.83 1.24
C GLU A 62 9.11 -16.27 -0.02
N PRO A 63 9.87 -15.72 -0.98
CA PRO A 63 9.36 -15.33 -2.28
C PRO A 63 8.58 -16.46 -2.97
N GLY A 64 7.45 -16.14 -3.61
CA GLY A 64 6.61 -17.10 -4.30
C GLY A 64 5.71 -17.97 -3.39
N THR A 65 5.67 -17.69 -2.09
CA THR A 65 4.78 -18.41 -1.16
C THR A 65 3.33 -17.98 -1.38
N ILE A 66 2.42 -18.94 -1.26
CA ILE A 66 0.97 -18.73 -1.35
C ILE A 66 0.34 -18.91 0.02
N ILE A 67 -0.36 -17.89 0.47
CA ILE A 67 -1.22 -17.91 1.65
C ILE A 67 -2.65 -17.85 1.15
N ALA A 68 -3.40 -18.95 1.28
CA ALA A 68 -4.74 -19.07 0.74
C ALA A 68 -5.72 -19.60 1.79
N SER A 69 -6.55 -18.72 2.31
CA SER A 69 -7.54 -19.10 3.32
C SER A 69 -8.78 -19.77 2.71
N THR A 70 -9.36 -20.71 3.43
CA THR A 70 -10.67 -21.24 3.08
C THR A 70 -11.72 -20.15 3.27
N THR A 71 -12.59 -19.96 2.27
CA THR A 71 -13.64 -18.95 2.31
C THR A 71 -14.60 -19.17 3.50
N ASN A 72 -15.10 -18.07 4.05
CA ASN A 72 -16.07 -18.01 5.15
C ASN A 72 -15.60 -18.51 6.54
N ILE A 73 -14.33 -18.90 6.70
CA ILE A 73 -13.81 -19.25 8.04
C ILE A 73 -13.10 -18.09 8.74
N GLY A 74 -12.90 -16.97 8.04
CA GLY A 74 -12.34 -15.74 8.61
C GLY A 74 -10.87 -15.85 8.99
N GLY A 75 -10.09 -16.58 8.21
CA GLY A 75 -8.63 -16.65 8.40
C GLY A 75 -7.99 -15.30 8.11
N SER A 76 -7.14 -14.82 9.02
CA SER A 76 -6.38 -13.57 8.90
C SER A 76 -5.06 -13.68 9.66
N ILE A 77 -4.16 -12.72 9.44
CA ILE A 77 -2.90 -12.61 10.17
C ILE A 77 -2.86 -11.26 10.89
N ALA A 78 -2.52 -11.27 12.17
CA ALA A 78 -2.29 -10.07 12.96
C ALA A 78 -0.89 -10.09 13.57
N VAL A 79 -0.05 -9.14 13.17
CA VAL A 79 1.32 -8.99 13.71
C VAL A 79 1.23 -8.08 14.94
N CYS A 80 1.43 -8.65 16.11
CA CYS A 80 1.32 -7.94 17.39
C CYS A 80 2.46 -6.93 17.58
N ARG A 81 2.25 -5.94 18.43
CA ARG A 81 3.29 -5.01 18.87
C ARG A 81 4.54 -5.74 19.34
N GLY A 82 5.68 -5.49 18.65
CA GLY A 82 6.95 -6.15 18.96
C GLY A 82 7.13 -7.55 18.39
N ALA A 83 6.22 -8.00 17.55
CA ALA A 83 6.45 -9.08 16.60
C ALA A 83 6.93 -8.49 15.26
N LYS A 84 7.28 -9.35 14.30
CA LYS A 84 7.66 -8.95 12.95
C LYS A 84 7.09 -9.88 11.90
N ILE A 85 6.87 -9.32 10.71
CA ILE A 85 6.66 -10.08 9.48
C ILE A 85 7.75 -9.71 8.48
N ILE A 86 8.39 -10.71 7.88
CA ILE A 86 9.38 -10.54 6.81
C ILE A 86 8.82 -11.26 5.58
N ALA A 87 8.10 -10.53 4.75
CA ALA A 87 7.48 -11.03 3.53
C ALA A 87 8.13 -10.32 2.34
N ARG A 88 9.30 -10.79 1.92
CA ARG A 88 10.07 -10.24 0.81
C ARG A 88 9.84 -11.08 -0.44
N GLY A 89 8.78 -10.78 -1.18
CA GLY A 89 8.59 -11.30 -2.53
C GLY A 89 9.56 -10.66 -3.51
N THR A 90 9.46 -11.08 -4.76
CA THR A 90 10.12 -10.44 -5.90
C THR A 90 9.12 -10.24 -7.03
N GLN A 91 9.46 -9.44 -8.01
CA GLN A 91 8.60 -9.26 -9.19
C GLN A 91 8.30 -10.61 -9.89
N GLN A 92 9.25 -11.51 -9.94
CA GLN A 92 9.10 -12.82 -10.58
C GLN A 92 8.38 -13.83 -9.68
N ASP A 93 8.63 -13.77 -8.38
CA ASP A 93 8.11 -14.66 -7.35
C ASP A 93 7.38 -13.84 -6.25
N PRO A 94 6.26 -13.17 -6.56
CA PRO A 94 5.51 -12.39 -5.57
C PRO A 94 4.91 -13.31 -4.50
N ILE A 95 4.70 -12.76 -3.31
CA ILE A 95 3.96 -13.44 -2.25
C ILE A 95 2.48 -13.14 -2.44
N ILE A 96 1.66 -14.17 -2.52
CA ILE A 96 0.23 -14.04 -2.77
C ILE A 96 -0.57 -14.38 -1.51
N PHE A 97 -1.33 -13.41 -1.04
CA PHE A 97 -2.30 -13.56 0.03
C PHE A 97 -3.70 -13.55 -0.59
N THR A 98 -4.45 -14.64 -0.45
CA THR A 98 -5.72 -14.79 -1.15
C THR A 98 -6.63 -15.83 -0.48
N SER A 99 -7.70 -16.19 -1.20
CA SER A 99 -8.62 -17.27 -0.83
C SER A 99 -8.36 -18.54 -1.65
N LYS A 100 -8.82 -19.66 -1.14
CA LYS A 100 -8.82 -20.92 -1.92
C LYS A 100 -9.69 -20.85 -3.16
N ALA A 101 -10.70 -19.98 -3.18
CA ALA A 101 -11.55 -19.80 -4.34
C ALA A 101 -10.82 -19.07 -5.47
N ASP A 102 -9.89 -18.17 -5.18
CA ASP A 102 -9.00 -17.59 -6.19
C ASP A 102 -8.03 -18.65 -6.73
N VAL A 103 -7.34 -19.38 -5.86
CA VAL A 103 -6.41 -20.45 -6.24
C VAL A 103 -7.08 -21.48 -7.16
N ALA A 104 -8.36 -21.76 -6.97
CA ALA A 104 -9.11 -22.67 -7.82
C ALA A 104 -9.29 -22.18 -9.28
N THR A 105 -9.07 -20.90 -9.54
CA THR A 105 -9.11 -20.35 -10.92
C THR A 105 -7.77 -20.51 -11.65
N TRP A 106 -6.69 -20.89 -10.95
CA TRP A 106 -5.34 -20.91 -11.50
C TRP A 106 -5.06 -22.17 -12.31
N THR A 107 -4.46 -22.02 -13.47
CA THR A 107 -4.02 -23.14 -14.28
C THR A 107 -2.73 -23.72 -13.70
N SER A 108 -2.76 -25.00 -13.31
CA SER A 108 -1.61 -25.70 -12.73
C SER A 108 -0.98 -25.01 -11.51
N GLY A 109 -1.80 -24.29 -10.73
CA GLY A 109 -1.35 -23.56 -9.53
C GLY A 109 -0.53 -22.29 -9.80
N ASN A 110 -0.50 -21.82 -11.03
CA ASN A 110 0.22 -20.61 -11.39
C ASN A 110 -0.63 -19.35 -11.15
N PRO A 111 -0.29 -18.48 -10.17
CA PRO A 111 -1.07 -17.28 -9.83
C PRO A 111 -1.16 -16.25 -10.97
N LYS A 112 -0.25 -16.29 -11.94
CA LYS A 112 -0.26 -15.44 -13.14
C LYS A 112 -1.32 -15.85 -14.17
N THR A 113 -2.02 -16.94 -13.95
CA THR A 113 -3.11 -17.45 -14.82
C THR A 113 -4.49 -17.31 -14.20
N GLY A 114 -4.59 -16.64 -13.08
CA GLY A 114 -5.84 -16.36 -12.39
C GLY A 114 -6.79 -15.51 -13.25
N THR A 115 -8.08 -15.53 -12.87
CA THR A 115 -9.11 -14.73 -13.53
C THR A 115 -9.82 -13.88 -12.49
N TRP A 116 -10.05 -12.61 -12.83
CA TRP A 116 -10.79 -11.71 -11.96
C TRP A 116 -12.19 -12.25 -11.63
N ARG A 117 -12.58 -12.14 -10.37
CA ARG A 117 -13.89 -12.56 -9.86
C ARG A 117 -14.58 -11.38 -9.18
N THR A 118 -15.90 -11.34 -9.27
CA THR A 118 -16.73 -10.40 -8.49
C THR A 118 -16.86 -10.96 -7.06
N ALA A 119 -15.82 -10.82 -6.25
CA ALA A 119 -15.76 -11.37 -4.90
C ALA A 119 -14.93 -10.47 -3.98
N ALA A 120 -15.30 -10.43 -2.71
CA ALA A 120 -14.59 -9.87 -1.57
C ALA A 120 -15.03 -10.63 -0.32
N ASN A 121 -14.58 -10.28 0.88
CA ASN A 121 -14.96 -10.92 2.14
C ASN A 121 -14.68 -12.45 2.17
N GLU A 122 -13.70 -12.92 1.44
CA GLU A 122 -13.37 -14.34 1.39
C GLU A 122 -12.40 -14.77 2.48
N TRP A 123 -11.61 -13.83 3.01
CA TRP A 123 -10.67 -14.02 4.12
C TRP A 123 -10.34 -12.67 4.77
N GLY A 124 -9.59 -12.64 5.87
CA GLY A 124 -9.48 -11.46 6.72
C GLY A 124 -8.20 -10.61 6.57
N ASN A 125 -7.38 -10.85 5.54
CA ASN A 125 -6.18 -10.04 5.25
C ASN A 125 -5.10 -9.99 6.36
N LEU A 126 -4.31 -8.92 6.35
CA LEU A 126 -3.16 -8.71 7.23
C LEU A 126 -3.34 -7.41 8.03
N THR A 127 -3.10 -7.51 9.34
CA THR A 127 -3.03 -6.38 10.26
C THR A 127 -1.63 -6.29 10.85
N ILE A 128 -1.05 -5.08 10.98
CA ILE A 128 0.25 -4.84 11.60
C ILE A 128 0.11 -3.79 12.69
N MET A 129 0.48 -4.13 13.91
CA MET A 129 0.41 -3.28 15.09
C MET A 129 1.81 -2.91 15.57
N GLY A 130 2.14 -1.62 15.49
CA GLY A 130 3.41 -1.06 15.91
C GLY A 130 3.35 -0.29 17.22
N ARG A 131 4.45 0.40 17.51
CA ARG A 131 4.70 1.12 18.78
C ARG A 131 4.93 2.62 18.60
N ALA A 132 4.65 3.18 17.42
CA ALA A 132 4.76 4.61 17.17
C ALA A 132 3.64 5.38 17.89
N TYR A 133 3.78 6.71 17.94
CA TYR A 133 2.74 7.57 18.51
C TYR A 133 1.47 7.56 17.65
N ILE A 134 0.34 7.54 18.33
CA ILE A 134 -1.01 7.67 17.80
C ILE A 134 -1.77 8.74 18.60
N SER A 135 -2.81 9.35 18.03
CA SER A 135 -3.63 10.35 18.72
C SER A 135 -4.76 9.75 19.55
N ASP A 136 -5.05 8.48 19.40
CA ASP A 136 -6.10 7.80 20.17
C ASP A 136 -5.59 7.33 21.55
N SER A 137 -6.48 7.32 22.52
CA SER A 137 -6.25 6.85 23.88
C SER A 137 -7.39 5.98 24.40
N GLN A 138 -8.07 5.28 23.50
CA GLN A 138 -9.25 4.45 23.82
C GLN A 138 -9.01 3.49 25.00
N VAL A 139 -7.82 2.93 25.12
CA VAL A 139 -7.46 2.01 26.19
C VAL A 139 -6.65 2.70 27.28
N ALA A 140 -5.69 3.51 26.90
CA ALA A 140 -4.81 4.22 27.82
C ALA A 140 -4.14 5.41 27.14
N GLY A 141 -3.80 6.43 27.91
CA GLY A 141 -3.00 7.56 27.44
C GLY A 141 -3.65 8.91 27.68
N ASN A 142 -3.32 9.86 26.80
CA ASN A 142 -3.82 11.23 26.82
C ASN A 142 -3.85 11.76 25.38
N THR A 143 -5.02 12.04 24.86
CA THR A 143 -5.19 12.55 23.49
C THR A 143 -4.63 13.95 23.29
N LYS A 144 -4.63 14.81 24.32
CA LYS A 144 -4.19 16.22 24.22
C LYS A 144 -2.68 16.42 24.18
N SER A 145 -1.91 15.33 24.25
CA SER A 145 -0.45 15.37 24.06
C SER A 145 0.04 14.01 23.58
N PRO A 146 1.07 13.94 22.71
CA PRO A 146 1.67 12.67 22.37
C PRO A 146 2.14 11.97 23.64
N SER A 147 1.56 10.85 23.91
CA SER A 147 1.86 10.07 25.13
C SER A 147 2.43 8.71 24.77
N ALA A 148 3.48 8.33 25.50
CA ALA A 148 4.05 6.98 25.42
C ALA A 148 3.05 5.87 25.75
N THR A 149 1.95 6.23 26.40
CA THR A 149 0.91 5.31 26.87
C THR A 149 -0.37 5.39 26.02
N ASN A 150 -0.38 6.13 24.93
CA ASN A 150 -1.49 6.13 23.99
C ASN A 150 -1.61 4.75 23.34
N LEU A 151 -2.70 4.07 23.64
CA LEU A 151 -3.02 2.74 23.16
C LEU A 151 -4.48 2.65 22.77
N ALA A 152 -4.72 2.04 21.62
CA ALA A 152 -6.06 1.72 21.14
C ALA A 152 -6.19 0.24 20.78
N VAL A 153 -7.42 -0.23 20.63
CA VAL A 153 -7.76 -1.56 20.12
C VAL A 153 -7.86 -1.48 18.60
N MET A 154 -7.18 -2.38 17.93
CA MET A 154 -7.23 -2.48 16.48
C MET A 154 -8.58 -2.99 16.01
N GLU A 155 -9.16 -2.30 15.06
CA GLU A 155 -10.38 -2.67 14.39
C GLU A 155 -10.29 -4.07 13.75
N GLY A 156 -11.42 -4.74 13.60
CA GLY A 156 -11.52 -6.07 12.99
C GLY A 156 -10.85 -7.21 13.76
N LEU A 157 -10.09 -6.92 14.82
CA LEU A 157 -9.44 -7.94 15.61
C LEU A 157 -10.33 -8.46 16.74
N VAL A 158 -10.30 -9.77 16.94
CA VAL A 158 -11.02 -10.45 18.03
C VAL A 158 -10.05 -10.80 19.14
N ALA A 159 -10.20 -10.14 20.29
CA ALA A 159 -9.44 -10.47 21.50
C ALA A 159 -9.71 -11.91 21.96
N GLU A 160 -8.67 -12.66 22.30
CA GLU A 160 -8.82 -14.03 22.80
C GLU A 160 -9.34 -14.05 24.26
N PHE A 161 -9.13 -12.97 25.00
CA PHE A 161 -9.62 -12.78 26.37
C PHE A 161 -9.77 -11.29 26.71
N ALA A 162 -10.48 -10.99 27.78
CA ALA A 162 -10.68 -9.61 28.21
C ALA A 162 -9.35 -8.92 28.57
N GLY A 163 -9.06 -7.78 27.91
CA GLY A 163 -7.80 -7.04 28.08
C GLY A 163 -6.60 -7.67 27.35
N ASP A 164 -6.86 -8.45 26.30
CA ASP A 164 -5.83 -9.05 25.46
C ASP A 164 -4.88 -7.98 24.87
N PRO A 165 -3.59 -7.98 25.21
CA PRO A 165 -2.64 -7.01 24.67
C PRO A 165 -2.30 -7.25 23.18
N ASN A 166 -2.70 -8.38 22.63
CA ASN A 166 -2.38 -8.76 21.25
C ASN A 166 -3.22 -8.01 20.22
N VAL A 167 -4.29 -7.34 20.64
CA VAL A 167 -5.14 -6.50 19.77
C VAL A 167 -4.80 -5.00 19.88
N LEU A 168 -3.76 -4.62 20.61
CA LEU A 168 -3.43 -3.22 20.88
C LEU A 168 -2.34 -2.70 19.94
N TYR A 169 -2.46 -1.42 19.55
CA TYR A 169 -1.42 -0.67 18.85
C TYR A 169 -1.11 0.66 19.56
N GLY A 170 -0.06 1.35 19.11
CA GLY A 170 0.38 2.63 19.66
C GLY A 170 1.55 2.53 20.66
N GLY A 171 2.07 3.68 21.06
CA GLY A 171 3.22 3.78 21.96
C GLY A 171 4.02 5.08 21.77
N ASN A 172 5.37 4.98 21.74
CA ASN A 172 6.25 6.15 21.65
C ASN A 172 7.50 5.94 20.78
N ASN A 173 7.51 4.92 19.96
CA ASN A 173 8.66 4.59 19.12
C ASN A 173 8.35 4.84 17.64
N ASP A 174 8.51 6.07 17.17
CA ASP A 174 8.36 6.43 15.75
C ASP A 174 9.37 5.72 14.82
N SER A 175 10.37 5.07 15.39
CA SER A 175 11.32 4.21 14.68
C SER A 175 11.02 2.73 14.90
N ASP A 176 9.78 2.37 15.22
CA ASP A 176 9.37 0.98 15.32
C ASP A 176 9.61 0.25 14.00
N ASP A 177 10.00 -1.02 14.13
CA ASP A 177 10.27 -1.92 13.01
C ASP A 177 9.41 -3.18 13.18
N SER A 178 8.33 -3.23 12.44
CA SER A 178 7.42 -4.37 12.36
C SER A 178 7.79 -5.34 11.22
N GLY A 179 8.87 -5.06 10.48
CA GLY A 179 9.41 -5.94 9.45
C GLY A 179 9.34 -5.38 8.03
N THR A 180 9.09 -6.25 7.08
CA THR A 180 9.12 -5.90 5.64
C THR A 180 7.96 -6.56 4.91
N LEU A 181 7.27 -5.77 4.07
CA LEU A 181 6.37 -6.26 3.03
C LEU A 181 6.89 -5.75 1.69
N SER A 182 7.20 -6.64 0.76
CA SER A 182 7.66 -6.28 -0.57
C SER A 182 7.15 -7.28 -1.61
N TYR A 183 6.65 -6.80 -2.75
CA TYR A 183 6.02 -7.60 -3.79
C TYR A 183 4.96 -8.57 -3.23
N CYS A 184 3.99 -8.02 -2.49
CA CYS A 184 2.88 -8.75 -1.91
C CYS A 184 1.56 -8.35 -2.57
N SER A 185 0.78 -9.34 -3.03
CA SER A 185 -0.56 -9.12 -3.61
C SER A 185 -1.62 -9.73 -2.72
N PHE A 186 -2.55 -8.89 -2.22
CA PHE A 186 -3.69 -9.25 -1.38
C PHE A 186 -4.96 -9.23 -2.22
N ARG A 187 -5.67 -10.35 -2.26
CA ARG A 187 -6.78 -10.55 -3.20
C ARG A 187 -8.03 -11.06 -2.50
N TYR A 188 -9.20 -10.46 -2.82
CA TYR A 188 -10.52 -10.91 -2.39
C TYR A 188 -10.72 -10.92 -0.87
N GLY A 189 -10.07 -10.01 -0.18
CA GLY A 189 -10.04 -9.95 1.27
C GLY A 189 -11.13 -9.08 1.88
N GLY A 190 -10.85 -8.70 3.14
CA GLY A 190 -11.77 -8.00 4.01
C GLY A 190 -12.71 -8.95 4.72
N LYS A 191 -12.93 -8.74 6.00
CA LYS A 191 -13.83 -9.58 6.78
C LYS A 191 -14.74 -8.71 7.61
N VAL A 192 -16.03 -8.79 7.35
CA VAL A 192 -17.03 -8.20 8.23
C VAL A 192 -17.06 -9.00 9.53
N VAL A 193 -16.65 -8.39 10.62
CA VAL A 193 -16.62 -8.95 11.97
C VAL A 193 -17.86 -8.54 12.75
N GLY A 194 -18.34 -7.32 12.52
CA GLY A 194 -19.52 -6.75 13.17
C GLY A 194 -20.03 -5.52 12.44
N LEU A 195 -20.92 -4.79 13.05
CA LEU A 195 -21.38 -3.50 12.54
C LEU A 195 -20.27 -2.47 12.77
N ASN A 196 -19.83 -1.80 11.71
CA ASN A 196 -18.71 -0.88 11.72
C ASN A 196 -17.47 -1.49 12.39
N ASN A 197 -17.13 -2.69 11.98
CA ASN A 197 -15.98 -3.44 12.50
C ASN A 197 -15.57 -4.49 11.47
N GLU A 198 -14.78 -4.08 10.55
CA GLU A 198 -14.33 -4.83 9.38
C GLU A 198 -12.81 -5.01 9.40
N LEU A 199 -12.29 -5.90 8.58
CA LEU A 199 -10.87 -6.03 8.30
C LEU A 199 -10.58 -5.45 6.92
N ASN A 200 -9.67 -4.51 6.87
CA ASN A 200 -9.23 -3.82 5.65
C ASN A 200 -8.29 -4.68 4.77
N GLY A 201 -7.93 -4.19 3.61
CA GLY A 201 -6.95 -4.84 2.74
C GLY A 201 -5.60 -4.99 3.42
N LEU A 202 -5.13 -3.92 4.05
CA LEU A 202 -4.00 -3.89 4.96
C LEU A 202 -4.29 -2.88 6.07
N SER A 203 -4.41 -3.33 7.32
CA SER A 203 -4.57 -2.47 8.49
C SER A 203 -3.22 -2.20 9.15
N ILE A 204 -2.90 -0.93 9.41
CA ILE A 204 -1.59 -0.49 9.95
C ILE A 204 -1.80 0.44 11.13
N GLY A 205 -1.63 -0.04 12.36
CA GLY A 205 -1.79 0.76 13.57
C GLY A 205 -0.47 1.10 14.27
N GLY A 206 -0.11 2.38 14.37
CA GLY A 206 1.08 2.84 15.08
C GLY A 206 2.40 2.26 14.56
N VAL A 207 2.49 1.98 13.27
CA VAL A 207 3.71 1.38 12.67
C VAL A 207 4.75 2.47 12.40
N GLY A 208 6.01 2.18 12.77
CA GLY A 208 7.12 3.13 12.68
C GLY A 208 7.87 3.07 11.36
N LYS A 209 8.69 4.11 11.14
CA LYS A 209 9.42 4.37 9.87
C LYS A 209 10.56 3.40 9.54
N GLN A 210 10.93 2.48 10.43
CA GLN A 210 11.88 1.42 10.09
C GLN A 210 11.22 0.19 9.47
N THR A 211 9.90 0.14 9.47
CA THR A 211 9.14 -0.86 8.72
C THR A 211 9.17 -0.52 7.25
N THR A 212 9.47 -1.49 6.40
CA THR A 212 9.49 -1.34 4.95
C THR A 212 8.19 -1.85 4.36
N ILE A 213 7.51 -1.02 3.57
CA ILE A 213 6.33 -1.42 2.78
C ILE A 213 6.51 -0.88 1.36
N ASP A 214 6.74 -1.78 0.43
CA ASP A 214 6.86 -1.44 -0.99
C ASP A 214 6.24 -2.52 -1.89
N HIS A 215 5.83 -2.15 -3.11
CA HIS A 215 5.22 -3.06 -4.07
C HIS A 215 4.08 -3.89 -3.45
N MET A 216 3.06 -3.16 -2.99
CA MET A 216 1.86 -3.73 -2.37
C MET A 216 0.67 -3.61 -3.30
N GLU A 217 -0.11 -4.68 -3.42
CA GLU A 217 -1.38 -4.63 -4.13
C GLU A 217 -2.53 -5.12 -3.26
N ILE A 218 -3.63 -4.35 -3.28
CA ILE A 218 -4.93 -4.76 -2.74
C ILE A 218 -5.90 -4.86 -3.92
N MET A 219 -6.50 -6.03 -4.10
CA MET A 219 -7.44 -6.29 -5.18
C MET A 219 -8.75 -6.85 -4.64
N ASN A 220 -9.83 -6.11 -4.77
CA ASN A 220 -11.16 -6.48 -4.28
C ASN A 220 -11.20 -6.70 -2.77
N ASN A 221 -11.34 -5.65 -2.01
CA ASN A 221 -11.57 -5.69 -0.56
C ASN A 221 -13.01 -5.30 -0.22
N VAL A 222 -13.52 -5.75 0.94
CA VAL A 222 -14.90 -5.47 1.35
C VAL A 222 -15.04 -4.06 1.95
N ASP A 223 -14.00 -3.58 2.54
CA ASP A 223 -13.85 -2.30 3.23
C ASP A 223 -12.66 -1.57 2.63
N ASP A 224 -11.88 -0.82 3.41
CA ASP A 224 -10.76 -0.04 2.89
C ASP A 224 -9.68 -0.85 2.18
N GLY A 225 -8.91 -0.16 1.35
CA GLY A 225 -7.72 -0.72 0.74
C GLY A 225 -6.58 -0.81 1.73
N ILE A 226 -6.04 0.32 2.12
CA ILE A 226 -5.03 0.44 3.18
C ILE A 226 -5.55 1.45 4.18
N ASP A 227 -5.63 1.05 5.43
CA ASP A 227 -6.07 1.87 6.53
C ASP A 227 -4.95 2.05 7.55
N ILE A 228 -4.68 3.32 7.95
CA ILE A 228 -3.50 3.74 8.69
C ILE A 228 -3.89 4.52 9.95
N TRP A 229 -3.85 3.88 11.10
CA TRP A 229 -4.05 4.53 12.40
C TRP A 229 -2.74 5.04 13.00
N GLY A 230 -2.35 6.25 12.61
CA GLY A 230 -1.18 6.92 13.17
C GLY A 230 0.17 6.31 12.77
N GLY A 231 1.21 6.69 13.49
CA GLY A 231 2.57 6.22 13.22
C GLY A 231 3.33 7.03 12.17
N THR A 232 4.37 6.40 11.60
CA THR A 232 5.33 7.09 10.73
C THR A 232 5.84 6.21 9.58
N VAL A 233 5.18 5.10 9.31
CA VAL A 233 5.54 4.19 8.21
C VAL A 233 5.49 4.91 6.86
N ASN A 234 6.45 4.60 5.99
CA ASN A 234 6.49 5.09 4.61
C ASN A 234 6.19 3.94 3.64
N MET A 235 5.55 4.28 2.51
CA MET A 235 5.16 3.29 1.51
C MET A 235 5.50 3.73 0.09
N GLN A 236 5.91 2.79 -0.76
CA GLN A 236 6.15 3.03 -2.18
C GLN A 236 5.48 1.94 -3.04
N TYR A 237 5.10 2.30 -4.27
CA TYR A 237 4.55 1.36 -5.26
C TYR A 237 3.32 0.59 -4.75
N ILE A 238 2.31 1.33 -4.30
CA ILE A 238 1.04 0.76 -3.85
C ILE A 238 0.01 0.75 -4.98
N SER A 239 -0.78 -0.32 -5.09
CA SER A 239 -1.82 -0.52 -6.10
C SER A 239 -3.10 -1.00 -5.44
N ILE A 240 -4.18 -0.21 -5.52
CA ILE A 240 -5.44 -0.49 -4.83
C ILE A 240 -6.58 -0.50 -5.84
N TRP A 241 -7.35 -1.59 -5.89
CA TRP A 241 -8.42 -1.81 -6.86
C TRP A 241 -9.70 -2.33 -6.22
N ASN A 242 -10.84 -1.70 -6.57
CA ASN A 242 -12.18 -2.20 -6.26
C ASN A 242 -12.38 -2.52 -4.76
N VAL A 243 -12.17 -1.55 -3.91
CA VAL A 243 -12.46 -1.64 -2.48
C VAL A 243 -13.86 -1.09 -2.19
N GLY A 244 -14.41 -1.44 -1.05
CA GLY A 244 -15.81 -1.17 -0.74
C GLY A 244 -16.05 0.18 -0.10
N ASP A 245 -15.09 0.68 0.64
CA ASP A 245 -15.10 1.99 1.28
C ASP A 245 -13.92 2.81 0.77
N ASP A 246 -13.02 3.29 1.58
CA ASP A 246 -11.94 4.17 1.15
C ASP A 246 -10.74 3.41 0.58
N SER A 247 -10.11 3.94 -0.49
CA SER A 247 -8.97 3.22 -1.03
C SER A 247 -7.72 3.40 -0.17
N LEU A 248 -7.50 4.58 0.36
CA LEU A 248 -6.45 4.89 1.33
C LEU A 248 -7.08 5.74 2.43
N ASP A 249 -7.30 5.14 3.58
CA ASP A 249 -7.74 5.82 4.79
C ASP A 249 -6.54 6.15 5.69
N ILE A 250 -6.49 7.38 6.18
CA ILE A 250 -5.36 7.91 6.94
C ILE A 250 -5.86 8.62 8.17
N ASP A 251 -5.54 8.07 9.31
CA ASP A 251 -6.12 8.48 10.57
C ASP A 251 -5.08 8.67 11.68
N GLN A 252 -5.53 9.16 12.83
CA GLN A 252 -4.88 9.16 14.15
C GLN A 252 -3.45 9.70 14.18
N GLY A 253 -3.17 10.73 13.35
CA GLY A 253 -1.89 11.41 13.40
C GLY A 253 -0.75 10.70 12.68
N TRP A 254 -1.04 10.07 11.55
CA TRP A 254 0.00 9.54 10.67
C TRP A 254 0.91 10.66 10.12
N ARG A 255 2.23 10.42 10.14
CA ARG A 255 3.28 11.39 9.81
C ARG A 255 4.31 10.80 8.86
N GLY A 256 3.84 10.01 7.90
CA GLY A 256 4.66 9.31 6.93
C GLY A 256 4.56 9.87 5.51
N LYS A 257 5.08 9.12 4.57
CA LYS A 257 5.20 9.45 3.15
C LYS A 257 4.71 8.29 2.30
N VAL A 258 4.06 8.63 1.17
CA VAL A 258 3.77 7.66 0.10
C VAL A 258 4.33 8.20 -1.20
N GLN A 259 4.91 7.34 -2.02
CA GLN A 259 5.24 7.65 -3.41
C GLN A 259 4.86 6.50 -4.35
N PHE A 260 4.37 6.85 -5.55
CA PHE A 260 3.92 5.91 -6.58
C PHE A 260 2.72 5.05 -6.14
N GLY A 261 1.58 5.70 -5.89
CA GLY A 261 0.32 5.04 -5.58
C GLY A 261 -0.63 5.03 -6.78
N LEU A 262 -1.18 3.85 -7.10
CA LEU A 262 -2.29 3.69 -8.04
C LEU A 262 -3.54 3.35 -7.25
N ILE A 263 -4.59 4.13 -7.44
CA ILE A 263 -5.94 3.85 -6.94
C ILE A 263 -6.88 3.73 -8.13
N VAL A 264 -7.61 2.64 -8.22
CA VAL A 264 -8.65 2.40 -9.21
C VAL A 264 -9.93 2.03 -8.50
N GLN A 265 -10.80 3.01 -8.30
CA GLN A 265 -12.11 2.79 -7.69
C GLN A 265 -12.97 1.89 -8.57
N GLY A 266 -13.67 1.00 -7.94
CA GLY A 266 -14.61 0.08 -8.55
C GLY A 266 -15.69 -0.23 -7.52
N TYR A 267 -16.34 -1.39 -7.63
CA TYR A 267 -17.24 -1.83 -6.60
C TYR A 267 -16.73 -3.08 -5.91
N SER A 268 -17.03 -3.19 -4.63
CA SER A 268 -16.81 -4.39 -3.85
C SER A 268 -18.14 -5.07 -3.48
N VAL A 269 -18.19 -6.37 -3.70
CA VAL A 269 -19.37 -7.16 -3.31
C VAL A 269 -19.30 -7.47 -1.82
N GLY A 270 -20.36 -7.14 -1.10
CA GLY A 270 -20.48 -7.43 0.32
C GLY A 270 -19.90 -6.33 1.21
N ALA A 271 -19.64 -5.14 0.68
CA ALA A 271 -19.33 -3.97 1.49
C ALA A 271 -20.41 -3.75 2.55
N ALA A 272 -20.00 -3.50 3.77
CA ALA A 272 -20.89 -3.23 4.90
C ALA A 272 -20.98 -1.74 5.18
N GLN A 273 -19.97 -0.98 4.81
CA GLN A 273 -19.84 0.46 4.95
C GLN A 273 -19.64 1.12 3.59
N GLY A 274 -19.57 2.43 3.59
CA GLY A 274 -19.40 3.24 2.41
C GLY A 274 -20.50 3.04 1.37
N SER A 275 -20.23 3.44 0.17
CA SER A 275 -21.14 3.28 -0.96
C SER A 275 -21.12 1.88 -1.57
N GLY A 276 -20.15 1.06 -1.22
CA GLY A 276 -19.85 -0.22 -1.86
C GLY A 276 -19.24 -0.07 -3.26
N VAL A 277 -18.91 1.16 -3.64
CA VAL A 277 -18.38 1.55 -4.96
C VAL A 277 -17.05 2.26 -4.85
N GLY A 278 -16.43 2.20 -3.68
CA GLY A 278 -15.33 3.02 -3.24
C GLY A 278 -15.89 4.39 -2.83
N ASP A 279 -15.92 4.69 -1.54
CA ASP A 279 -16.39 5.97 -1.04
C ASP A 279 -15.42 7.06 -1.44
N ASN A 280 -14.46 7.43 -0.63
CA ASN A 280 -13.41 8.33 -1.07
C ASN A 280 -12.24 7.55 -1.72
N ALA A 281 -11.51 8.16 -2.63
CA ALA A 281 -10.26 7.56 -3.05
C ALA A 281 -9.17 7.71 -1.97
N ILE A 282 -9.23 8.79 -1.20
CA ILE A 282 -8.35 9.05 -0.06
C ILE A 282 -9.18 9.75 1.02
N GLU A 283 -9.35 9.14 2.17
CA GLU A 283 -9.85 9.80 3.37
C GLU A 283 -8.67 10.25 4.23
N VAL A 284 -8.80 11.39 4.91
CA VAL A 284 -7.73 11.92 5.74
C VAL A 284 -8.32 12.53 7.00
N ASP A 285 -8.14 11.83 8.10
CA ASP A 285 -8.44 12.34 9.43
C ASP A 285 -7.18 12.88 10.10
N GLY A 286 -7.31 13.99 10.78
CA GLY A 286 -6.19 14.64 11.44
C GLY A 286 -5.78 13.92 12.72
N ALA A 287 -6.77 13.58 13.51
CA ALA A 287 -6.62 12.91 14.80
C ALA A 287 -7.97 12.31 15.19
N GLU A 288 -8.01 11.47 16.20
CA GLU A 288 -9.24 10.87 16.72
C GLU A 288 -10.29 11.93 17.13
N ASP A 289 -9.84 13.01 17.74
CA ASP A 289 -10.61 14.21 18.04
C ASP A 289 -9.85 15.42 17.48
N SER A 290 -10.52 16.51 17.12
CA SER A 290 -9.91 17.69 16.47
C SER A 290 -8.73 18.30 17.20
N ASP A 291 -8.64 18.14 18.51
CA ASP A 291 -7.53 18.62 19.34
C ASP A 291 -6.62 17.51 19.89
N ALA A 292 -6.82 16.27 19.46
CA ALA A 292 -5.94 15.17 19.81
C ALA A 292 -4.57 15.28 19.10
N GLN A 293 -3.57 14.62 19.65
CA GLN A 293 -2.18 14.71 19.21
C GLN A 293 -1.48 13.36 19.19
N PRO A 294 -0.63 13.08 18.19
CA PRO A 294 -0.22 13.97 17.09
C PRO A 294 -1.29 14.17 16.03
N VAL A 295 -1.24 15.23 15.26
CA VAL A 295 -2.11 15.40 14.08
C VAL A 295 -1.46 14.79 12.83
N THR A 296 -2.27 14.31 11.90
CA THR A 296 -1.82 13.85 10.60
C THR A 296 -1.13 14.96 9.83
N THR A 297 0.09 14.68 9.35
CA THR A 297 0.91 15.58 8.54
C THR A 297 1.65 14.82 7.44
N GLY A 298 0.96 13.94 6.77
CA GLY A 298 1.51 13.09 5.74
C GLY A 298 1.77 13.82 4.42
N VAL A 299 2.53 13.17 3.53
CA VAL A 299 2.78 13.66 2.17
C VAL A 299 2.65 12.51 1.18
N LEU A 300 1.83 12.73 0.15
CA LEU A 300 1.67 11.82 -0.97
C LEU A 300 2.30 12.43 -2.23
N TYR A 301 3.21 11.72 -2.87
CA TYR A 301 3.79 12.08 -4.16
C TYR A 301 3.44 11.08 -5.24
N ASN A 302 3.27 11.56 -6.47
CA ASN A 302 3.12 10.69 -7.63
C ASN A 302 1.99 9.66 -7.49
N MET A 303 0.79 10.12 -7.11
CA MET A 303 -0.42 9.29 -7.08
C MET A 303 -1.12 9.31 -8.44
N THR A 304 -1.70 8.20 -8.85
CA THR A 304 -2.66 8.12 -9.95
C THR A 304 -3.98 7.62 -9.40
N VAL A 305 -4.96 8.50 -9.33
CA VAL A 305 -6.29 8.23 -8.79
C VAL A 305 -7.30 8.20 -9.94
N ILE A 306 -7.96 7.06 -10.12
CA ILE A 306 -8.94 6.80 -11.15
C ILE A 306 -10.28 6.48 -10.48
N GLY A 307 -11.21 7.40 -10.55
CA GLY A 307 -12.52 7.30 -9.89
C GLY A 307 -13.58 6.55 -10.69
N GLN A 308 -14.80 6.54 -10.15
CA GLN A 308 -16.02 6.10 -10.81
C GLN A 308 -16.79 7.31 -11.34
N PRO A 309 -16.89 7.52 -12.66
CA PRO A 309 -17.32 8.81 -13.20
C PRO A 309 -18.83 9.08 -13.09
N ILE A 310 -19.65 8.11 -12.74
CA ILE A 310 -21.12 8.28 -12.67
C ILE A 310 -21.63 8.33 -11.24
N SER A 311 -21.29 7.35 -10.43
CA SER A 311 -21.77 7.22 -9.05
C SER A 311 -20.59 7.01 -8.09
N GLY A 312 -19.42 7.51 -8.45
CA GLY A 312 -18.28 7.55 -7.56
C GLY A 312 -18.38 8.75 -6.63
N ASP A 313 -17.51 8.79 -5.67
CA ASP A 313 -17.46 9.81 -4.65
C ASP A 313 -16.28 10.77 -4.85
N GLN A 314 -15.75 11.33 -3.79
CA GLN A 314 -14.72 12.36 -3.84
C GLN A 314 -13.33 11.79 -4.15
N GLY A 315 -12.45 12.66 -4.61
CA GLY A 315 -11.03 12.33 -4.72
C GLY A 315 -10.36 12.24 -3.36
N THR A 316 -10.68 13.19 -2.48
CA THR A 316 -10.20 13.20 -1.08
C THR A 316 -11.26 13.79 -0.16
N ALA A 317 -11.50 13.17 0.98
CA ALA A 317 -12.24 13.76 2.10
C ALA A 317 -11.27 14.11 3.24
N TRP A 318 -11.47 15.25 3.89
CA TRP A 318 -10.57 15.77 4.92
C TRP A 318 -11.36 16.25 6.11
N ARG A 319 -11.01 15.76 7.29
CA ARG A 319 -11.67 16.11 8.55
C ARG A 319 -10.70 16.11 9.74
N ASP A 320 -11.18 16.41 10.92
CA ASP A 320 -10.51 16.27 12.21
C ASP A 320 -9.10 16.89 12.27
N ASN A 321 -8.98 18.10 11.71
CA ASN A 321 -7.72 18.85 11.73
C ASN A 321 -6.60 18.29 10.84
N ALA A 322 -6.90 17.50 9.83
CA ALA A 322 -5.93 16.92 8.91
C ALA A 322 -5.01 17.97 8.27
N ASN A 323 -3.73 17.64 8.17
CA ASN A 323 -2.75 18.38 7.38
C ASN A 323 -2.08 17.41 6.41
N MET A 324 -2.46 17.47 5.16
CA MET A 324 -1.96 16.57 4.12
C MET A 324 -1.43 17.37 2.94
N GLN A 325 -0.37 16.90 2.32
CA GLN A 325 0.11 17.43 1.04
C GLN A 325 0.08 16.34 -0.02
N VAL A 326 -0.54 16.64 -1.17
CA VAL A 326 -0.58 15.74 -2.33
C VAL A 326 0.07 16.44 -3.51
N ARG A 327 1.12 15.86 -4.07
CA ARG A 327 1.94 16.50 -5.09
C ARG A 327 2.20 15.58 -6.27
N ASN A 328 2.46 16.17 -7.43
CA ASN A 328 2.86 15.46 -8.66
C ASN A 328 1.88 14.34 -9.05
N SER A 329 0.59 14.54 -8.85
CA SER A 329 -0.41 13.48 -8.91
C SER A 329 -1.40 13.66 -10.07
N ILE A 330 -2.13 12.60 -10.39
CA ILE A 330 -3.22 12.56 -11.36
C ILE A 330 -4.50 12.23 -10.62
N PHE A 331 -5.54 13.03 -10.82
CA PHE A 331 -6.90 12.74 -10.38
C PHE A 331 -7.82 12.75 -11.60
N MET A 332 -8.42 11.61 -11.91
CA MET A 332 -9.27 11.48 -13.10
C MET A 332 -10.54 10.68 -12.85
N ASP A 333 -11.60 11.07 -13.57
CA ASP A 333 -12.89 10.38 -13.59
C ASP A 333 -13.56 10.24 -12.21
N LEU A 334 -13.35 11.16 -11.28
CA LEU A 334 -14.05 11.19 -10.00
C LEU A 334 -15.52 11.56 -10.21
N GLY A 335 -16.41 10.90 -9.48
CA GLY A 335 -17.85 11.15 -9.60
C GLY A 335 -18.26 12.49 -9.02
N GLU A 336 -17.60 12.94 -7.99
CA GLU A 336 -17.84 14.21 -7.30
C GLU A 336 -16.64 15.14 -7.33
N VAL A 337 -16.48 15.96 -6.30
CA VAL A 337 -15.42 16.97 -6.20
C VAL A 337 -14.06 16.32 -5.92
N LEU A 338 -13.00 17.05 -6.20
CA LEU A 338 -11.65 16.58 -5.89
C LEU A 338 -11.39 16.56 -4.39
N VAL A 339 -11.78 17.60 -3.70
CA VAL A 339 -11.61 17.73 -2.24
C VAL A 339 -12.93 18.08 -1.61
N LYS A 340 -13.36 17.26 -0.67
CA LYS A 340 -14.46 17.51 0.24
C LYS A 340 -13.92 17.87 1.61
N LEU A 341 -14.42 18.93 2.17
CA LEU A 341 -14.30 19.19 3.60
C LEU A 341 -15.43 18.46 4.31
N ASP A 342 -15.12 17.51 5.11
CA ASP A 342 -15.98 17.09 6.18
C ASP A 342 -15.68 17.95 7.42
N ASN A 343 -16.65 18.71 7.90
CA ASN A 343 -16.48 19.64 9.00
C ASN A 343 -17.04 19.07 10.31
N VAL A 344 -17.33 17.79 10.33
CA VAL A 344 -17.70 17.05 11.53
C VAL A 344 -16.45 16.31 11.97
N ASP A 345 -15.91 16.69 13.12
CA ASP A 345 -14.90 15.87 13.77
C ASP A 345 -15.55 14.87 14.73
N GLY A 346 -14.83 13.79 15.04
CA GLY A 346 -15.36 12.67 15.80
C GLY A 346 -15.82 13.04 17.22
N ASP A 347 -15.38 14.16 17.76
CA ASP A 347 -15.78 14.65 19.08
C ASP A 347 -17.06 15.50 19.07
N GLY A 348 -17.73 15.63 17.90
CA GLY A 348 -18.92 16.46 17.71
C GLY A 348 -18.67 17.97 17.76
N GLY A 349 -17.40 18.35 17.72
CA GLY A 349 -16.98 19.74 17.52
C GLY A 349 -17.16 20.20 16.08
N SER A 350 -16.60 21.30 15.73
CA SER A 350 -16.54 21.76 14.35
C SER A 350 -15.30 22.62 14.14
N GLY A 351 -14.68 22.45 12.99
CA GLY A 351 -13.56 23.27 12.57
C GLY A 351 -12.21 22.62 12.78
N TYR A 352 -11.20 23.34 12.40
CA TYR A 352 -9.81 22.92 12.39
C TYR A 352 -9.02 23.57 13.51
N GLY A 353 -7.93 22.93 13.92
CA GLY A 353 -7.07 23.39 15.00
C GLY A 353 -7.64 23.06 16.37
N PHE A 354 -6.84 23.33 17.37
CA PHE A 354 -7.16 23.03 18.76
C PHE A 354 -8.47 23.70 19.19
N ASN A 355 -9.47 22.91 19.56
CA ASN A 355 -10.84 23.36 19.86
C ASN A 355 -11.44 24.27 18.75
N GLY A 356 -11.26 23.93 17.48
CA GLY A 356 -11.78 24.71 16.37
C GLY A 356 -11.18 26.11 16.23
N THR A 357 -9.95 26.34 16.67
CA THR A 357 -9.29 27.67 16.69
C THR A 357 -8.84 28.14 15.32
N THR A 358 -8.82 27.29 14.32
CA THR A 358 -8.49 27.62 12.93
C THR A 358 -9.64 27.28 12.00
N THR A 359 -9.60 27.81 10.80
CA THR A 359 -10.59 27.53 9.77
C THR A 359 -9.96 26.60 8.72
N TRP A 360 -10.79 25.84 8.03
CA TRP A 360 -10.40 25.05 6.86
C TRP A 360 -9.59 25.87 5.86
N ALA A 361 -10.06 27.07 5.50
CA ALA A 361 -9.37 27.94 4.55
C ALA A 361 -7.95 28.32 5.00
N ASN A 362 -7.74 28.48 6.29
CA ASN A 362 -6.42 28.86 6.82
C ASN A 362 -5.39 27.73 6.64
N ARG A 363 -5.78 26.46 6.61
CA ARG A 363 -4.87 25.34 6.39
C ARG A 363 -4.24 25.39 5.01
N TRP A 364 -4.97 25.86 4.01
CA TRP A 364 -4.53 25.97 2.62
C TRP A 364 -3.67 27.20 2.33
N THR A 365 -3.56 28.11 3.28
CA THR A 365 -2.78 29.36 3.14
C THR A 365 -1.69 29.52 4.18
N THR A 366 -1.73 28.75 5.27
CA THR A 366 -0.70 28.82 6.32
C THR A 366 0.51 27.99 5.88
N PRO A 367 1.70 28.63 5.77
CA PRO A 367 2.93 27.89 5.47
C PRO A 367 3.17 26.80 6.51
N PHE A 368 3.59 25.63 6.01
CA PHE A 368 3.99 24.56 6.91
C PHE A 368 5.15 25.02 7.81
N SER A 369 5.02 24.76 9.08
CA SER A 369 6.13 24.81 10.02
C SER A 369 5.81 23.83 11.15
N THR A 370 6.83 23.26 11.76
CA THR A 370 6.67 22.35 12.89
C THR A 370 5.99 22.98 14.09
N THR A 371 5.86 24.31 14.12
CA THR A 371 5.18 25.08 15.17
C THR A 371 3.79 25.55 14.78
N SER A 372 3.38 25.40 13.52
CA SER A 372 2.01 25.74 13.07
C SER A 372 1.00 24.61 13.30
N THR A 373 1.46 23.42 13.64
CA THR A 373 0.65 22.37 14.25
C THR A 373 0.59 22.62 15.75
N VAL A 374 -0.52 22.35 16.40
CA VAL A 374 -0.54 22.30 17.87
C VAL A 374 0.35 21.12 18.26
N ASN A 375 1.41 21.41 19.01
CA ASN A 375 2.50 20.47 19.07
C ASN A 375 3.09 20.34 20.46
N PRO A 376 2.79 19.26 21.14
CA PRO A 376 3.37 18.95 22.43
C PRO A 376 4.66 18.11 22.36
N PHE A 377 5.17 17.75 21.18
CA PHE A 377 6.47 17.08 21.11
C PHE A 377 7.60 17.98 21.58
N ALA A 378 8.51 17.45 22.39
CA ALA A 378 9.71 18.16 22.83
C ALA A 378 10.63 18.54 21.64
N SER A 379 10.55 17.80 20.54
CA SER A 379 11.32 18.04 19.31
C SER A 379 10.40 17.95 18.09
N PRO A 380 9.62 18.98 17.79
CA PRO A 380 8.66 18.99 16.69
C PRO A 380 9.27 18.66 15.32
N ALA A 381 10.42 19.23 15.02
CA ALA A 381 11.14 18.98 13.77
C ALA A 381 11.53 17.52 13.57
N THR A 382 11.61 16.74 14.63
CA THR A 382 11.87 15.30 14.55
C THR A 382 10.58 14.50 14.38
N ALA A 383 9.49 14.98 14.95
CA ALA A 383 8.20 14.29 14.90
C ALA A 383 7.47 14.50 13.57
N TYR A 384 7.57 15.68 12.97
CA TYR A 384 6.87 16.06 11.73
C TYR A 384 7.85 16.26 10.58
N GLN A 385 8.41 15.16 10.09
CA GLN A 385 9.43 15.17 9.02
C GLN A 385 8.88 14.99 7.61
N ALA A 386 7.65 14.53 7.45
CA ALA A 386 7.09 14.27 6.13
C ALA A 386 6.91 15.56 5.34
N GLN A 387 6.26 16.58 5.92
CA GLN A 387 6.14 17.90 5.31
C GLN A 387 7.41 18.71 5.58
N VAL A 388 7.99 19.31 4.56
CA VAL A 388 9.23 20.09 4.65
C VAL A 388 9.09 21.50 4.06
N SER A 389 8.04 21.77 3.30
CA SER A 389 7.76 23.06 2.63
C SER A 389 6.28 23.14 2.24
N GLY A 390 5.86 24.26 1.67
CA GLY A 390 4.49 24.48 1.22
C GLY A 390 3.55 24.93 2.34
N THR A 391 2.28 24.64 2.20
CA THR A 391 1.24 24.94 3.19
C THR A 391 0.82 23.69 3.97
N LEU A 392 0.09 23.86 5.07
CA LEU A 392 -0.34 22.73 5.90
C LEU A 392 -1.18 21.71 5.11
N CYS A 393 -2.14 22.20 4.33
CA CYS A 393 -2.88 21.44 3.34
C CYS A 393 -2.52 21.94 1.95
N GLU A 394 -2.17 21.05 1.04
CA GLU A 394 -1.76 21.43 -0.31
C GLU A 394 -2.06 20.33 -1.33
N ILE A 395 -2.57 20.72 -2.50
CA ILE A 395 -2.48 19.90 -3.71
C ILE A 395 -1.78 20.70 -4.78
N SER A 396 -0.61 20.26 -5.22
CA SER A 396 0.23 20.99 -6.16
C SER A 396 0.83 20.11 -7.24
N ASP A 397 1.28 20.73 -8.33
CA ASP A 397 1.92 20.05 -9.45
C ASP A 397 1.11 18.87 -10.04
N SER A 398 -0.22 18.89 -9.91
CA SER A 398 -1.10 17.77 -10.21
C SER A 398 -1.96 18.02 -11.45
N VAL A 399 -2.52 16.95 -12.04
CA VAL A 399 -3.42 17.00 -13.19
C VAL A 399 -4.81 16.56 -12.76
N PHE A 400 -5.82 17.34 -13.16
CA PHE A 400 -7.24 17.02 -12.97
C PHE A 400 -7.88 16.76 -14.33
N PHE A 401 -8.58 15.63 -14.45
CA PHE A 401 -9.20 15.23 -15.71
C PHE A 401 -10.58 14.62 -15.49
N ARG A 402 -11.62 15.26 -16.06
CA ARG A 402 -13.01 14.76 -16.07
C ARG A 402 -13.60 14.42 -14.69
N ASN A 403 -13.18 15.12 -13.67
CA ASN A 403 -13.77 14.99 -12.33
C ASN A 403 -15.10 15.73 -12.25
N ASN A 404 -15.93 15.43 -11.21
CA ASN A 404 -17.25 16.00 -11.01
C ASN A 404 -18.21 15.67 -12.17
N PHE A 405 -18.50 14.40 -12.31
CA PHE A 405 -19.30 13.84 -13.40
C PHE A 405 -20.54 14.69 -13.78
N ALA A 406 -20.78 14.82 -15.07
CA ALA A 406 -21.89 15.57 -15.67
C ALA A 406 -21.95 17.09 -15.34
N SER A 407 -21.03 17.63 -14.57
CA SER A 407 -20.92 19.06 -14.27
C SER A 407 -19.65 19.64 -14.87
N ALA A 408 -19.64 20.94 -15.15
CA ALA A 408 -18.43 21.62 -15.56
C ALA A 408 -17.41 21.61 -14.42
N TYR A 409 -16.28 20.98 -14.66
CA TYR A 409 -15.18 20.96 -13.72
C TYR A 409 -14.14 21.99 -14.14
N THR A 410 -13.98 23.02 -13.34
CA THR A 410 -13.11 24.16 -13.64
C THR A 410 -11.89 24.15 -12.73
N GLU A 411 -10.86 24.89 -13.12
CA GLU A 411 -9.71 25.18 -12.30
C GLU A 411 -10.11 25.76 -10.94
N ALA A 412 -11.10 26.68 -10.94
CA ALA A 412 -11.61 27.27 -9.70
C ALA A 412 -12.31 26.23 -8.82
N THR A 413 -13.06 25.30 -9.39
CA THR A 413 -13.68 24.20 -8.66
C THR A 413 -12.61 23.28 -8.06
N ALA A 414 -11.63 22.88 -8.89
CA ALA A 414 -10.55 22.01 -8.43
C ALA A 414 -9.70 22.63 -7.32
N ARG A 415 -9.57 23.94 -7.33
CA ARG A 415 -8.72 24.69 -6.40
C ARG A 415 -9.47 25.65 -5.48
N GLY A 416 -10.79 25.50 -5.37
CA GLY A 416 -11.59 26.34 -4.51
C GLY A 416 -11.14 26.38 -3.05
N VAL A 417 -10.46 25.33 -2.60
CA VAL A 417 -9.87 25.23 -1.26
C VAL A 417 -8.33 25.32 -1.25
N PHE A 418 -7.67 25.40 -2.41
CA PHE A 418 -6.20 25.39 -2.50
C PHE A 418 -5.59 26.80 -2.56
N GLY A 419 -6.40 27.84 -2.73
CA GLY A 419 -5.94 29.21 -2.85
C GLY A 419 -5.25 29.50 -4.19
N ALA A 420 -4.09 30.14 -4.16
CA ALA A 420 -3.35 30.56 -5.35
C ALA A 420 -2.91 29.36 -6.23
N PRO A 421 -2.65 29.59 -7.53
CA PRO A 421 -2.19 28.55 -8.45
C PRO A 421 -0.95 27.82 -7.93
N LEU A 422 -1.08 26.50 -7.74
CA LEU A 422 -0.02 25.63 -7.27
C LEU A 422 0.52 24.74 -8.42
N ASN A 423 0.59 25.30 -9.63
CA ASN A 423 1.02 24.57 -10.85
C ASN A 423 0.15 23.35 -11.19
N ASN A 424 -1.11 23.36 -10.78
CA ASN A 424 -2.07 22.34 -11.16
C ASN A 424 -2.58 22.57 -12.59
N VAL A 425 -2.88 21.49 -13.29
CA VAL A 425 -3.37 21.51 -14.68
C VAL A 425 -4.77 20.89 -14.73
N ASN A 426 -5.76 21.66 -15.19
CA ASN A 426 -7.05 21.10 -15.57
C ASN A 426 -6.97 20.65 -17.04
N ALA A 427 -6.80 19.35 -17.25
CA ALA A 427 -6.61 18.75 -18.57
C ALA A 427 -7.94 18.40 -19.28
N GLY A 428 -9.09 18.54 -18.61
CA GLY A 428 -10.40 18.31 -19.20
C GLY A 428 -11.53 18.59 -18.22
N THR A 429 -12.62 19.15 -18.75
CA THR A 429 -13.85 19.39 -17.99
C THR A 429 -14.66 18.11 -17.84
N GLY A 430 -15.51 18.04 -16.81
CA GLY A 430 -16.51 16.98 -16.68
C GLY A 430 -17.40 16.87 -17.92
N GLY A 431 -17.88 15.67 -18.22
CA GLY A 431 -18.70 15.38 -19.38
C GLY A 431 -17.93 14.73 -20.55
N ALA A 432 -18.68 14.25 -21.52
CA ALA A 432 -18.27 13.24 -22.48
C ALA A 432 -17.30 13.68 -23.60
N SER A 433 -16.66 14.81 -23.54
CA SER A 433 -15.88 15.29 -24.69
C SER A 433 -14.42 14.83 -24.66
N GLY A 434 -14.19 13.65 -25.16
CA GLY A 434 -12.92 13.27 -25.78
C GLY A 434 -11.78 12.86 -24.84
N VAL A 435 -11.12 11.80 -25.23
CA VAL A 435 -9.87 11.27 -24.65
C VAL A 435 -8.61 12.07 -25.01
N VAL A 436 -8.76 13.25 -25.61
CA VAL A 436 -7.63 13.94 -26.29
C VAL A 436 -6.54 14.36 -25.32
N ASP A 437 -6.89 14.69 -24.07
CA ASP A 437 -5.93 15.16 -23.06
C ASP A 437 -5.85 14.23 -21.84
N GLN A 438 -6.26 12.96 -22.02
CA GLN A 438 -6.22 11.96 -20.95
C GLN A 438 -4.81 11.83 -20.36
N PRO A 439 -4.65 11.90 -19.02
CA PRO A 439 -3.33 11.95 -18.40
C PRO A 439 -2.62 10.58 -18.29
N ILE A 440 -3.29 9.50 -18.67
CA ILE A 440 -2.70 8.16 -18.83
C ILE A 440 -2.84 7.67 -20.26
N VAL A 441 -2.03 6.71 -20.68
CA VAL A 441 -1.98 6.25 -22.07
C VAL A 441 -3.32 5.65 -22.52
N ALA A 442 -3.93 4.77 -21.68
CA ALA A 442 -5.20 4.15 -22.03
C ALA A 442 -6.02 3.74 -20.80
N ILE A 443 -7.34 3.75 -20.95
CA ILE A 443 -8.30 3.16 -20.01
C ILE A 443 -9.48 2.59 -20.79
N VAL A 444 -9.89 1.38 -20.46
CA VAL A 444 -11.08 0.72 -21.00
C VAL A 444 -12.03 0.41 -19.84
N ARG A 445 -13.28 0.83 -19.98
CA ARG A 445 -14.32 0.59 -18.97
C ARG A 445 -15.41 -0.34 -19.52
N ALA A 446 -16.03 -1.11 -18.61
CA ALA A 446 -17.20 -1.93 -18.90
C ALA A 446 -18.41 -1.06 -19.23
N ALA A 447 -19.44 -1.67 -19.81
CA ALA A 447 -20.75 -1.06 -19.87
C ALA A 447 -21.26 -0.75 -18.46
N PRO A 448 -22.07 0.32 -18.28
CA PRO A 448 -22.63 0.65 -16.99
C PRO A 448 -23.47 -0.51 -16.40
N ILE A 449 -23.27 -0.78 -15.12
CA ILE A 449 -24.08 -1.72 -14.34
C ILE A 449 -24.53 -1.05 -13.04
N THR A 450 -25.57 -1.58 -12.42
CA THR A 450 -26.10 -1.09 -11.13
C THR A 450 -26.12 -2.23 -10.11
N PRO A 451 -24.96 -2.68 -9.63
CA PRO A 451 -24.87 -3.89 -8.80
C PRO A 451 -25.62 -3.76 -7.46
N PHE A 452 -25.76 -2.52 -6.94
CA PHE A 452 -26.43 -2.21 -5.69
C PHE A 452 -27.79 -1.53 -5.88
N GLY A 453 -28.37 -1.61 -7.07
CA GLY A 453 -29.72 -1.10 -7.38
C GLY A 453 -29.81 0.38 -7.70
N THR A 454 -29.06 1.25 -7.06
CA THR A 454 -29.11 2.72 -7.26
C THR A 454 -27.82 3.30 -7.83
N LEU A 455 -26.68 2.72 -7.50
CA LEU A 455 -25.37 3.24 -7.88
C LEU A 455 -24.91 2.60 -9.19
N THR A 456 -24.58 3.44 -10.16
CA THR A 456 -24.13 3.00 -11.48
C THR A 456 -22.59 2.93 -11.51
N GLN A 457 -22.08 1.79 -11.93
CA GLN A 457 -20.66 1.48 -11.97
C GLN A 457 -20.16 1.33 -13.40
N LEU A 458 -18.99 1.86 -13.68
CA LEU A 458 -18.21 1.60 -14.89
C LEU A 458 -16.89 0.95 -14.51
N ARG A 459 -16.90 -0.35 -14.24
CA ARG A 459 -15.70 -1.07 -13.86
C ARG A 459 -14.58 -0.87 -14.89
N VAL A 460 -13.38 -0.60 -14.42
CA VAL A 460 -12.19 -0.57 -15.27
C VAL A 460 -11.86 -2.00 -15.69
N LEU A 461 -11.82 -2.25 -16.98
CA LEU A 461 -11.45 -3.53 -17.57
C LEU A 461 -9.96 -3.64 -17.80
N SER A 462 -9.35 -2.54 -18.23
CA SER A 462 -7.90 -2.47 -18.42
C SER A 462 -7.41 -1.04 -18.46
N ILE A 463 -6.13 -0.86 -18.14
CA ILE A 463 -5.40 0.41 -18.24
C ILE A 463 -4.01 0.20 -18.84
N ASP A 464 -3.50 1.21 -19.51
CA ASP A 464 -2.07 1.50 -19.60
C ASP A 464 -1.85 2.77 -18.76
N PRO A 465 -1.32 2.65 -17.54
CA PRO A 465 -1.32 3.73 -16.57
C PRO A 465 -0.16 4.72 -16.75
N ARG A 466 0.71 4.52 -17.74
CA ARG A 466 1.86 5.38 -17.97
C ARG A 466 1.42 6.81 -18.24
N ALA A 467 2.17 7.77 -17.67
CA ALA A 467 1.87 9.18 -17.81
C ALA A 467 1.83 9.61 -19.29
N ALA A 468 0.80 10.38 -19.65
CA ALA A 468 0.60 10.92 -20.98
C ALA A 468 0.20 12.40 -20.90
N ASN A 469 0.29 13.11 -22.02
CA ASN A 469 -0.13 14.51 -22.17
C ASN A 469 0.42 15.41 -21.02
N ALA A 470 -0.43 16.13 -20.31
CA ALA A 470 -0.02 17.02 -19.21
C ALA A 470 0.70 16.29 -18.08
N ALA A 471 0.42 15.00 -17.86
CA ALA A 471 1.11 14.20 -16.84
C ALA A 471 2.55 13.86 -17.25
N ALA A 472 2.83 13.69 -18.54
CA ALA A 472 4.16 13.43 -19.07
C ALA A 472 5.04 14.69 -19.16
N THR A 473 4.47 15.88 -18.92
CA THR A 473 5.21 17.14 -18.93
C THR A 473 6.15 17.20 -17.72
N SER A 474 7.39 17.57 -17.97
CA SER A 474 8.42 17.65 -16.91
C SER A 474 8.03 18.67 -15.84
N ILE A 475 8.17 18.25 -14.58
CA ILE A 475 7.95 19.05 -13.38
C ILE A 475 9.10 18.83 -12.37
N ALA A 476 9.10 19.58 -11.29
CA ALA A 476 10.04 19.33 -10.20
C ALA A 476 9.76 17.96 -9.56
N SER A 477 10.79 17.19 -9.37
CA SER A 477 10.72 15.93 -8.62
C SER A 477 10.48 16.19 -7.12
N ALA A 478 10.12 15.13 -6.40
CA ALA A 478 10.11 15.15 -4.94
C ALA A 478 11.47 15.59 -4.37
N PRO A 479 11.51 16.11 -3.14
CA PRO A 479 12.77 16.46 -2.48
C PRO A 479 13.77 15.31 -2.46
N VAL A 480 15.05 15.63 -2.59
CA VAL A 480 16.10 14.61 -2.45
C VAL A 480 16.23 14.24 -0.98
N ASP A 481 15.84 13.04 -0.64
CA ASP A 481 16.04 12.42 0.67
C ASP A 481 16.30 10.91 0.51
N ASN A 482 16.30 10.17 1.61
CA ASN A 482 16.57 8.73 1.58
C ASN A 482 15.33 7.88 1.21
N PHE A 483 14.19 8.52 0.91
CA PHE A 483 12.93 7.81 0.61
C PHE A 483 12.48 8.06 -0.83
N TYR A 484 12.43 9.33 -1.28
CA TYR A 484 11.85 9.64 -2.57
C TYR A 484 12.77 9.31 -3.74
N GLU A 485 12.22 8.64 -4.73
CA GLU A 485 12.84 8.53 -6.04
C GLU A 485 12.58 9.80 -6.88
N GLN A 486 13.53 10.13 -7.75
CA GLN A 486 13.44 11.33 -8.57
C GLN A 486 12.57 11.09 -9.81
N ALA A 487 11.38 11.66 -9.81
CA ALA A 487 10.36 11.51 -10.85
C ALA A 487 9.88 12.88 -11.33
N ALA A 488 10.33 13.28 -12.51
CA ALA A 488 9.98 14.57 -13.11
C ALA A 488 8.69 14.49 -13.97
N TYR A 489 7.69 13.76 -13.49
CA TYR A 489 6.38 13.56 -14.13
C TYR A 489 5.28 13.48 -13.08
N ARG A 490 4.03 13.57 -13.50
CA ARG A 490 2.86 13.42 -12.63
C ARG A 490 2.30 12.02 -12.69
N GLY A 491 1.77 11.54 -11.57
CA GLY A 491 1.20 10.20 -11.44
C GLY A 491 2.20 9.13 -11.05
N ALA A 492 1.71 7.92 -10.83
CA ALA A 492 2.46 6.78 -10.30
C ALA A 492 3.38 6.10 -11.33
N PHE A 493 3.23 6.41 -12.61
CA PHE A 493 3.96 5.72 -13.68
C PHE A 493 4.66 6.71 -14.60
N SER A 494 5.93 6.45 -14.91
CA SER A 494 6.63 7.27 -15.88
C SER A 494 6.00 7.17 -17.28
N PRO A 495 6.30 8.08 -18.19
CA PRO A 495 5.82 7.97 -19.58
C PRO A 495 6.24 6.69 -20.31
N THR A 496 7.29 6.03 -19.84
CA THR A 496 7.93 4.90 -20.53
C THR A 496 7.95 3.60 -19.73
N LYS A 497 7.70 3.64 -18.42
CA LYS A 497 7.86 2.48 -17.54
C LYS A 497 6.61 2.19 -16.71
N ASN A 498 6.34 0.90 -16.52
CA ASN A 498 5.27 0.36 -15.71
C ASN A 498 5.82 -0.66 -14.71
N TRP A 499 5.55 -0.46 -13.44
CA TRP A 499 6.05 -1.31 -12.36
C TRP A 499 5.06 -2.42 -11.94
N MET A 500 3.83 -2.44 -12.47
CA MET A 500 2.84 -3.47 -12.11
C MET A 500 3.11 -4.86 -12.72
N CYS A 501 3.97 -4.92 -13.73
CA CYS A 501 4.15 -6.14 -14.51
C CYS A 501 4.65 -7.32 -13.66
N ASP A 502 4.16 -8.50 -13.98
CA ASP A 502 4.61 -9.81 -13.48
C ASP A 502 4.26 -10.15 -12.03
N TRP A 503 3.89 -9.21 -11.17
CA TRP A 503 3.64 -9.49 -9.75
C TRP A 503 2.22 -9.15 -9.27
N THR A 504 1.50 -8.26 -9.96
CA THR A 504 0.16 -7.82 -9.54
C THR A 504 -0.94 -8.77 -10.02
N ALA A 505 -2.05 -8.80 -9.30
CA ALA A 505 -3.30 -9.41 -9.76
C ALA A 505 -3.84 -8.67 -11.00
N ALA A 506 -3.72 -7.34 -11.03
CA ALA A 506 -4.14 -6.55 -12.18
C ALA A 506 -3.43 -6.98 -13.47
N ASP A 507 -2.14 -7.30 -13.41
CA ASP A 507 -1.40 -7.85 -14.54
C ASP A 507 -1.83 -9.28 -14.86
N ALA A 508 -1.91 -10.15 -13.85
CA ALA A 508 -2.34 -11.55 -13.99
C ALA A 508 -3.75 -11.68 -14.61
N PHE A 509 -4.65 -10.77 -14.29
CA PHE A 509 -6.03 -10.74 -14.80
C PHE A 509 -6.17 -10.04 -16.16
N GLY A 510 -5.07 -9.59 -16.77
CA GLY A 510 -5.08 -8.89 -18.05
C GLY A 510 -5.61 -7.46 -17.99
N MET A 511 -5.64 -6.86 -16.81
CA MET A 511 -6.05 -5.45 -16.64
C MET A 511 -4.92 -4.47 -16.95
N ASN A 512 -3.66 -4.90 -16.94
CA ASN A 512 -2.51 -4.14 -17.39
C ASN A 512 -2.31 -4.35 -18.89
N THR A 513 -2.42 -3.28 -19.68
CA THR A 513 -2.25 -3.32 -21.15
C THR A 513 -1.01 -2.56 -21.63
N ALA A 514 -0.14 -2.16 -20.72
CA ALA A 514 1.14 -1.55 -21.10
C ALA A 514 1.99 -2.55 -21.90
N PRO A 515 2.68 -2.09 -22.96
CA PRO A 515 3.55 -2.98 -23.75
C PRO A 515 4.63 -3.64 -22.88
N ALA A 516 4.93 -4.91 -23.13
CA ALA A 516 5.93 -5.67 -22.38
C ALA A 516 7.31 -4.95 -22.29
N GLY A 517 7.70 -4.20 -23.33
CA GLY A 517 8.94 -3.40 -23.30
C GLY A 517 8.90 -2.19 -22.34
N SER A 518 7.74 -1.85 -21.80
CA SER A 518 7.60 -0.81 -20.79
C SER A 518 7.69 -1.35 -19.35
N CYS A 519 7.63 -2.66 -19.18
CA CYS A 519 7.76 -3.23 -17.84
C CYS A 519 9.12 -2.88 -17.23
N VAL A 520 9.10 -2.44 -15.99
CA VAL A 520 10.33 -2.38 -15.20
C VAL A 520 10.71 -3.82 -14.94
N VAL A 521 11.86 -4.24 -15.40
CA VAL A 521 12.41 -5.54 -15.05
C VAL A 521 13.40 -5.29 -13.93
N THR A 522 13.00 -5.59 -12.71
CA THR A 522 13.96 -5.72 -11.63
C THR A 522 14.61 -7.08 -11.79
N THR A 523 15.83 -7.12 -12.31
CA THR A 523 16.68 -8.28 -12.10
C THR A 523 16.83 -8.42 -10.59
N ALA A 524 16.50 -9.61 -10.07
CA ALA A 524 16.72 -9.86 -8.65
C ALA A 524 18.20 -9.56 -8.34
N CYS A 525 18.43 -8.52 -7.58
CA CYS A 525 19.75 -8.10 -7.15
C CYS A 525 19.80 -8.20 -5.61
N PRO A 526 19.77 -9.41 -5.05
CA PRO A 526 19.62 -9.62 -3.62
C PRO A 526 20.74 -8.98 -2.80
N ALA A 527 21.85 -8.67 -3.45
CA ALA A 527 23.00 -8.04 -2.84
C ALA A 527 23.00 -6.50 -2.91
N ASP A 528 22.05 -5.90 -3.59
CA ASP A 528 21.76 -4.46 -3.52
C ASP A 528 20.88 -4.20 -2.29
N LEU A 529 21.53 -4.08 -1.15
CA LEU A 529 20.86 -4.00 0.16
C LEU A 529 20.24 -2.64 0.43
N ASN A 530 20.63 -1.61 -0.31
CA ASN A 530 20.11 -0.26 -0.18
C ASN A 530 19.11 0.11 -1.28
N GLY A 531 18.87 -0.76 -2.27
CA GLY A 531 17.95 -0.52 -3.37
C GLY A 531 18.42 0.53 -4.38
N SER A 532 19.72 0.82 -4.46
CA SER A 532 20.27 1.85 -5.35
C SER A 532 20.34 1.45 -6.82
N GLY A 533 20.13 0.17 -7.14
CA GLY A 533 20.36 -0.42 -8.46
C GLY A 533 21.81 -0.78 -8.75
N ASN A 534 22.69 -0.67 -7.76
CA ASN A 534 24.09 -1.06 -7.86
C ASN A 534 24.52 -1.80 -6.61
N ILE A 535 25.33 -2.82 -6.76
CA ILE A 535 26.02 -3.46 -5.63
C ILE A 535 27.38 -2.78 -5.47
N ASP A 536 27.54 -2.02 -4.40
CA ASP A 536 28.73 -1.21 -4.18
C ASP A 536 29.19 -1.18 -2.70
N ALA A 537 30.03 -0.21 -2.36
CA ALA A 537 30.56 -0.09 -1.00
C ALA A 537 29.48 0.25 0.04
N ALA A 538 28.34 0.82 -0.36
CA ALA A 538 27.25 1.11 0.56
C ALA A 538 26.55 -0.19 1.00
N ASP A 539 26.32 -1.12 0.07
CA ASP A 539 25.73 -2.43 0.37
C ASP A 539 26.66 -3.27 1.23
N LEU A 540 27.96 -3.24 0.90
CA LEU A 540 28.97 -3.89 1.73
C LEU A 540 28.97 -3.34 3.16
N ALA A 541 28.82 -2.03 3.33
CA ALA A 541 28.74 -1.43 4.66
C ALA A 541 27.50 -1.88 5.43
N ILE A 542 26.34 -2.00 4.76
CA ILE A 542 25.10 -2.54 5.34
C ILE A 542 25.31 -4.00 5.77
N LEU A 543 25.82 -4.85 4.87
CA LEU A 543 26.08 -6.25 5.19
C LEU A 543 27.01 -6.40 6.39
N LEU A 544 28.14 -5.67 6.41
CA LEU A 544 29.11 -5.74 7.51
C LEU A 544 28.53 -5.21 8.83
N SER A 545 27.64 -4.20 8.79
CA SER A 545 26.97 -3.69 9.98
C SER A 545 25.95 -4.68 10.56
N ALA A 546 25.43 -5.57 9.72
CA ALA A 546 24.46 -6.59 10.07
C ALA A 546 25.10 -7.96 10.41
N TRP A 547 26.41 -8.05 10.47
CA TRP A 547 27.16 -9.31 10.66
C TRP A 547 26.70 -10.11 11.88
N ALA A 548 26.46 -11.39 11.70
CA ALA A 548 25.86 -12.31 12.67
C ALA A 548 24.39 -11.97 13.04
N GLY A 549 23.77 -11.01 12.34
CA GLY A 549 22.34 -10.70 12.41
C GLY A 549 21.59 -11.24 11.19
N THR A 550 20.43 -10.66 10.90
CA THR A 550 19.58 -11.07 9.76
C THR A 550 19.40 -9.97 8.70
N ALA A 551 19.82 -8.75 8.95
CA ALA A 551 19.53 -7.62 8.05
C ALA A 551 20.35 -7.61 6.73
N GLY A 552 21.44 -8.37 6.66
CA GLY A 552 22.26 -8.54 5.47
C GLY A 552 22.27 -9.99 4.96
N ASP A 553 21.31 -10.80 5.39
CA ASP A 553 21.13 -12.20 4.98
C ASP A 553 20.60 -12.26 3.54
N ILE A 554 21.51 -12.38 2.59
CA ILE A 554 21.20 -12.37 1.15
C ILE A 554 20.71 -13.73 0.67
N ASN A 555 21.22 -14.80 1.27
CA ASN A 555 20.88 -16.17 0.91
C ASN A 555 19.67 -16.72 1.67
N ALA A 556 19.11 -15.94 2.62
CA ALA A 556 17.96 -16.28 3.46
C ALA A 556 18.16 -17.53 4.33
N ASP A 557 19.40 -17.80 4.79
CA ASP A 557 19.68 -18.91 5.69
C ASP A 557 19.47 -18.56 7.19
N GLY A 558 19.14 -17.30 7.47
CA GLY A 558 18.84 -16.77 8.80
C GLY A 558 20.01 -16.06 9.47
N THR A 559 21.17 -15.93 8.82
CA THR A 559 22.35 -15.31 9.42
C THR A 559 23.18 -14.57 8.39
N THR A 560 23.47 -13.30 8.61
CA THR A 560 24.42 -12.56 7.76
C THR A 560 25.85 -13.02 8.05
N ASP A 561 26.48 -13.71 7.11
CA ASP A 561 27.81 -14.30 7.29
C ASP A 561 28.68 -14.22 6.01
N ALA A 562 29.71 -15.08 5.94
CA ALA A 562 30.63 -15.10 4.83
C ALA A 562 30.00 -15.58 3.52
N SER A 563 28.88 -16.31 3.58
CA SER A 563 28.14 -16.76 2.40
C SER A 563 27.46 -15.57 1.71
N ASP A 564 26.86 -14.67 2.50
CA ASP A 564 26.23 -13.45 1.99
C ASP A 564 27.28 -12.47 1.42
N LEU A 565 28.41 -12.35 2.11
CA LEU A 565 29.52 -11.54 1.62
C LEU A 565 30.04 -12.07 0.27
N ALA A 566 30.10 -13.38 0.10
CA ALA A 566 30.52 -13.98 -1.17
C ALA A 566 29.51 -13.68 -2.29
N ILE A 567 28.21 -13.72 -2.02
CA ILE A 567 27.15 -13.35 -2.96
C ILE A 567 27.27 -11.88 -3.33
N LEU A 568 27.38 -10.99 -2.35
CA LEU A 568 27.53 -9.56 -2.58
C LEU A 568 28.75 -9.24 -3.47
N LEU A 569 29.90 -9.81 -3.14
CA LEU A 569 31.14 -9.58 -3.91
C LEU A 569 31.08 -10.18 -5.32
N SER A 570 30.34 -11.28 -5.51
CA SER A 570 30.16 -11.89 -6.83
C SER A 570 29.27 -11.07 -7.76
N GLY A 571 28.35 -10.29 -7.19
CA GLY A 571 27.42 -9.41 -7.92
C GLY A 571 27.89 -7.96 -8.06
N TRP A 572 29.12 -7.62 -7.64
CA TRP A 572 29.60 -6.24 -7.59
C TRP A 572 29.47 -5.48 -8.90
N GLY A 573 28.77 -4.34 -8.88
CA GLY A 573 28.52 -3.50 -10.05
C GLY A 573 27.04 -3.20 -10.23
N ASN A 574 26.62 -2.83 -11.44
CA ASN A 574 25.23 -2.58 -11.73
C ASN A 574 24.39 -3.85 -11.59
N CYS A 575 23.24 -3.72 -10.97
CA CYS A 575 22.16 -4.71 -11.06
C CYS A 575 21.66 -4.72 -12.51
N ALA A 576 22.07 -5.71 -13.30
CA ALA A 576 21.82 -5.77 -14.74
C ALA A 576 20.42 -6.30 -15.06
#